data_5dd3e364312ab2d0823f38b9f22db804
#
_entry.id   5dd3e364312ab2d0823f38b9f22db804
#
_cell.length_a   1.000
_cell.length_b   1.000
_cell.length_c   1.000
_cell.angle_alpha   90.00
_cell.angle_beta   90.00
_cell.angle_gamma   90.00
#
_symmetry.space_group_name_H-M   'P 1'
#
loop_
_entity.id
_entity.type
_entity.pdbx_description
1 polymer ?
#
loop_
_entity_poly.entity_id
_entity_poly.type
_entity_poly.pdbx_seq_one_letter_code
_entity_poly.pdbx_strand_id
1 'polypeptide(L)'
;DVYKRQALGHPLMHRDRCVRNDIDMEKRPFFIIITGANMGGKSVAMKTVALNVLLLQAGFLVCAKKARMPLFHSVKMLFDDLQSIQSGLSGFGSEIVQFQKALSEVEQGYSLFLLDEFARGTNPDEGAVIVQAVTRYLKGVDDI
;
A
#
# COMPACT_ATOMS: atom_id res chain seq x y z
N ASP A 1 8.87 18.82 0.51
CA ASP A 1 9.81 17.73 0.81
C ASP A 1 9.58 16.59 -0.15
N VAL A 2 10.65 16.26 -0.88
CA VAL A 2 10.61 15.30 -1.99
C VAL A 2 10.84 13.89 -1.45
N TYR A 3 9.91 12.97 -1.69
CA TYR A 3 10.07 11.56 -1.37
C TYR A 3 10.69 10.84 -2.56
N LYS A 4 12.01 10.61 -2.52
CA LYS A 4 12.72 9.86 -3.55
C LYS A 4 13.26 8.57 -2.99
N ARG A 5 12.88 7.46 -3.62
CA ARG A 5 13.46 6.15 -3.39
C ARG A 5 14.10 5.67 -4.67
N GLN A 6 15.42 5.52 -4.68
CA GLN A 6 16.16 5.07 -5.86
C GLN A 6 16.64 3.65 -5.64
N ALA A 7 16.39 2.80 -6.63
CA ALA A 7 16.80 1.40 -6.65
C ALA A 7 16.33 0.62 -5.41
N LEU A 8 15.04 0.81 -5.02
CA LEU A 8 14.44 0.09 -3.91
C LEU A 8 14.36 -1.40 -4.21
N GLY A 9 14.93 -2.23 -3.36
CA GLY A 9 14.93 -3.68 -3.46
C GLY A 9 14.18 -4.34 -2.31
N HIS A 10 13.71 -5.57 -2.55
CA HIS A 10 13.05 -6.36 -1.52
C HIS A 10 14.08 -6.91 -0.52
N PRO A 11 13.95 -6.65 0.80
CA PRO A 11 14.97 -7.01 1.78
C PRO A 11 15.26 -8.51 1.88
N LEU A 12 14.25 -9.34 1.64
CA LEU A 12 14.34 -10.80 1.77
C LEU A 12 14.60 -11.52 0.44
N MET A 13 14.80 -10.78 -0.66
CA MET A 13 15.11 -11.39 -1.96
C MET A 13 16.62 -11.39 -2.23
N HIS A 14 17.12 -12.48 -2.80
CA HIS A 14 18.50 -12.53 -3.26
C HIS A 14 18.78 -11.43 -4.30
N ARG A 15 19.96 -10.82 -4.24
CA ARG A 15 20.31 -9.64 -5.07
C ARG A 15 20.15 -9.90 -6.58
N ASP A 16 20.47 -11.09 -7.03
CA ASP A 16 20.42 -11.46 -8.46
C ASP A 16 18.99 -11.67 -8.98
N ARG A 17 18.02 -11.87 -8.09
CA ARG A 17 16.59 -12.03 -8.42
C ARG A 17 15.75 -10.81 -8.10
N CYS A 18 16.33 -9.82 -7.43
CA CYS A 18 15.62 -8.64 -6.99
C CYS A 18 15.62 -7.58 -8.09
N VAL A 19 14.47 -7.39 -8.71
CA VAL A 19 14.24 -6.21 -9.57
C VAL A 19 14.10 -4.99 -8.70
N ARG A 20 14.96 -4.00 -8.92
CA ARG A 20 14.94 -2.74 -8.17
C ARG A 20 14.09 -1.72 -8.89
N ASN A 21 13.28 -1.01 -8.15
CA ASN A 21 12.36 -0.02 -8.68
C ASN A 21 12.65 1.37 -8.08
N ASP A 22 12.54 2.38 -8.91
CA ASP A 22 12.53 3.76 -8.46
C ASP A 22 11.09 4.17 -8.16
N ILE A 23 10.86 4.71 -6.97
CA ILE A 23 9.56 5.22 -6.55
C ILE A 23 9.75 6.66 -6.12
N ASP A 24 9.06 7.57 -6.80
CA ASP A 24 9.07 8.98 -6.49
C ASP A 24 7.66 9.44 -6.11
N MET A 25 7.53 10.09 -4.96
CA MET A 25 6.28 10.61 -4.43
C MET A 25 6.51 12.06 -4.01
N GLU A 26 6.39 12.98 -4.96
CA GLU A 26 6.74 14.40 -4.74
C GLU A 26 5.61 15.24 -4.12
N LYS A 27 4.35 14.84 -4.32
CA LYS A 27 3.18 15.62 -3.90
C LYS A 27 2.31 14.84 -2.93
N ARG A 28 1.66 15.53 -2.01
CA ARG A 28 0.71 14.93 -1.06
C ARG A 28 -0.72 15.33 -1.39
N PRO A 29 -1.68 14.47 -1.12
CA PRO A 29 -1.58 13.07 -0.76
C PRO A 29 -1.02 12.23 -1.92
N PHE A 30 -0.32 11.13 -1.62
CA PHE A 30 0.29 10.27 -2.62
C PHE A 30 -0.59 9.10 -2.96
N PHE A 31 -0.81 8.88 -4.25
CA PHE A 31 -1.48 7.70 -4.74
C PHE A 31 -0.63 7.08 -5.83
N ILE A 32 -0.28 5.81 -5.66
CA ILE A 32 0.36 5.01 -6.68
C ILE A 32 -0.57 3.84 -6.98
N ILE A 33 -1.05 3.78 -8.21
CA ILE A 33 -1.82 2.66 -8.71
C ILE A 33 -0.90 1.78 -9.54
N ILE A 34 -0.66 0.56 -9.07
CA ILE A 34 0.18 -0.42 -9.75
C ILE A 34 -0.73 -1.35 -10.53
N THR A 35 -0.65 -1.30 -11.86
CA THR A 35 -1.41 -2.15 -12.77
C THR A 35 -0.49 -3.15 -13.46
N GLY A 36 -1.06 -4.22 -13.99
CA GLY A 36 -0.33 -5.23 -14.73
C GLY A 36 -0.91 -6.63 -14.55
N ALA A 37 -0.37 -7.59 -15.30
CA ALA A 37 -0.80 -8.98 -15.24
C ALA A 37 -0.61 -9.58 -13.84
N ASN A 38 -1.44 -10.58 -13.50
CA ASN A 38 -1.21 -11.40 -12.33
C ASN A 38 0.15 -12.08 -12.47
N MET A 39 0.87 -12.28 -11.36
CA MET A 39 2.27 -12.73 -11.32
C MET A 39 3.31 -11.69 -11.82
N GLY A 40 2.90 -10.49 -12.22
CA GLY A 40 3.80 -9.38 -12.62
C GLY A 40 4.56 -8.69 -11.49
N GLY A 41 4.49 -9.19 -10.25
CA GLY A 41 5.22 -8.64 -9.10
C GLY A 41 4.57 -7.46 -8.41
N LYS A 42 3.29 -7.15 -8.67
CA LYS A 42 2.53 -6.05 -8.02
C LYS A 42 2.58 -6.13 -6.50
N SER A 43 2.15 -7.25 -5.93
CA SER A 43 2.15 -7.49 -4.48
C SER A 43 3.56 -7.50 -3.90
N VAL A 44 4.55 -8.00 -4.66
CA VAL A 44 5.97 -7.94 -4.26
C VAL A 44 6.46 -6.50 -4.19
N ALA A 45 6.09 -5.65 -5.15
CA ALA A 45 6.45 -4.23 -5.13
C ALA A 45 5.87 -3.51 -3.90
N MET A 46 4.60 -3.74 -3.58
CA MET A 46 3.97 -3.18 -2.37
C MET A 46 4.60 -3.68 -1.08
N LYS A 47 4.83 -4.99 -0.96
CA LYS A 47 5.54 -5.58 0.18
C LYS A 47 6.97 -5.03 0.31
N THR A 48 7.65 -4.77 -0.81
CA THR A 48 8.97 -4.13 -0.81
C THR A 48 8.92 -2.74 -0.19
N VAL A 49 7.92 -1.94 -0.55
CA VAL A 49 7.72 -0.61 0.05
C VAL A 49 7.47 -0.73 1.55
N ALA A 50 6.50 -1.56 1.94
CA ALA A 50 6.13 -1.74 3.35
C ALA A 50 7.31 -2.16 4.23
N LEU A 51 8.04 -3.19 3.82
CA LEU A 51 9.18 -3.70 4.58
C LEU A 51 10.29 -2.65 4.73
N ASN A 52 10.61 -1.90 3.67
CA ASN A 52 11.62 -0.85 3.77
C ASN A 52 11.16 0.34 4.64
N VAL A 53 9.86 0.66 4.64
CA VAL A 53 9.29 1.66 5.57
C VAL A 53 9.45 1.19 7.01
N LEU A 54 9.04 -0.04 7.32
CA LEU A 54 9.14 -0.60 8.66
C LEU A 54 10.60 -0.72 9.14
N LEU A 55 11.52 -1.15 8.27
CA LEU A 55 12.94 -1.20 8.57
C LEU A 55 13.49 0.19 8.94
N LEU A 56 13.15 1.22 8.14
CA LEU A 56 13.62 2.58 8.40
C LEU A 56 13.06 3.11 9.73
N GLN A 57 11.79 2.89 10.01
CA GLN A 57 11.15 3.33 11.27
C GLN A 57 11.70 2.60 12.49
N ALA A 58 12.16 1.37 12.32
CA ALA A 58 12.84 0.60 13.36
C ALA A 58 14.34 0.96 13.50
N GLY A 59 14.85 1.93 12.73
CA GLY A 59 16.23 2.36 12.77
C GLY A 59 17.22 1.49 11.99
N PHE A 60 16.71 0.57 11.15
CA PHE A 60 17.55 -0.28 10.29
C PHE A 60 17.84 0.38 8.94
N LEU A 61 18.89 -0.11 8.30
CA LEU A 61 19.22 0.28 6.93
C LEU A 61 18.19 -0.30 5.96
N VAL A 62 17.81 0.50 4.97
CA VAL A 62 16.89 0.11 3.90
C VAL A 62 17.62 -0.47 2.70
N CYS A 63 16.95 -1.34 1.94
CA CYS A 63 17.48 -1.92 0.71
C CYS A 63 17.31 -0.97 -0.47
N ALA A 64 17.95 0.19 -0.41
CA ALA A 64 17.91 1.22 -1.46
C ALA A 64 19.26 1.92 -1.57
N LYS A 65 19.57 2.49 -2.75
CA LYS A 65 20.73 3.39 -2.90
C LYS A 65 20.51 4.71 -2.16
N LYS A 66 19.28 5.22 -2.24
CA LYS A 66 18.86 6.43 -1.55
C LYS A 66 17.39 6.31 -1.19
N ALA A 67 17.03 6.60 0.05
CA ALA A 67 15.64 6.66 0.47
C ALA A 67 15.43 7.89 1.36
N ARG A 68 14.33 8.59 1.11
CA ARG A 68 13.84 9.66 1.96
C ARG A 68 12.33 9.46 2.09
N MET A 69 11.82 9.35 3.29
CA MET A 69 10.41 9.13 3.56
C MET A 69 10.02 9.77 4.89
N PRO A 70 8.74 10.12 5.09
CA PRO A 70 8.27 10.59 6.39
C PRO A 70 8.33 9.46 7.40
N LEU A 71 8.27 9.81 8.65
CA LEU A 71 7.86 8.86 9.69
C LEU A 71 6.35 8.70 9.59
N PHE A 72 5.91 7.49 9.32
CA PHE A 72 4.50 7.15 9.31
C PHE A 72 4.04 6.83 10.72
N HIS A 73 2.94 7.42 11.13
CA HIS A 73 2.31 7.10 12.41
C HIS A 73 1.68 5.71 12.36
N SER A 74 1.12 5.36 11.22
CA SER A 74 0.60 4.01 11.00
C SER A 74 0.92 3.47 9.60
N VAL A 75 1.07 2.15 9.50
CA VAL A 75 1.21 1.41 8.24
C VAL A 75 0.10 0.37 8.21
N LYS A 76 -0.88 0.55 7.34
CA LYS A 76 -2.03 -0.34 7.17
C LYS A 76 -1.86 -1.13 5.88
N MET A 77 -1.95 -2.44 5.97
CA MET A 77 -1.86 -3.34 4.82
C MET A 77 -3.13 -4.17 4.75
N LEU A 78 -3.89 -3.98 3.68
CA LEU A 78 -5.10 -4.74 3.40
C LEU A 78 -4.80 -5.66 2.22
N PHE A 79 -4.71 -6.94 2.51
CA PHE A 79 -4.55 -8.01 1.54
C PHE A 79 -5.83 -8.83 1.52
N ASP A 80 -6.11 -9.46 0.39
CA ASP A 80 -7.18 -10.44 0.27
C ASP A 80 -6.85 -11.63 1.20
N ASP A 81 -7.47 -11.65 2.37
CA ASP A 81 -7.24 -12.69 3.38
C ASP A 81 -8.32 -13.75 3.20
N LEU A 82 -7.92 -14.94 2.78
CA LEU A 82 -8.81 -16.12 2.65
C LEU A 82 -9.53 -16.49 3.96
N GLN A 83 -9.19 -15.84 5.08
CA GLN A 83 -9.83 -16.04 6.38
C GLN A 83 -11.20 -15.34 6.52
N SER A 84 -11.58 -14.46 5.59
CA SER A 84 -12.88 -13.77 5.59
C SER A 84 -14.09 -14.72 5.41
N ILE A 85 -13.86 -15.93 4.97
CA ILE A 85 -14.91 -16.98 4.80
C ILE A 85 -15.63 -17.31 6.12
N GLN A 86 -14.99 -17.10 7.27
CA GLN A 86 -15.57 -17.39 8.58
C GLN A 86 -16.59 -16.35 9.07
N SER A 87 -16.60 -15.15 8.50
CA SER A 87 -17.48 -14.05 8.95
C SER A 87 -18.84 -14.00 8.27
N GLY A 88 -19.12 -14.87 7.27
CA GLY A 88 -20.38 -14.89 6.53
C GLY A 88 -20.65 -13.65 5.66
N LEU A 89 -19.70 -12.72 5.59
CA LEU A 89 -19.74 -11.60 4.67
C LEU A 89 -19.20 -12.03 3.31
N SER A 90 -19.75 -11.48 2.22
CA SER A 90 -19.11 -11.60 0.91
C SER A 90 -17.68 -11.04 0.99
N GLY A 91 -16.73 -11.60 0.24
CA GLY A 91 -15.32 -11.14 0.24
C GLY A 91 -15.22 -9.61 0.11
N PHE A 92 -16.01 -9.02 -0.78
CA PHE A 92 -16.10 -7.58 -0.95
C PHE A 92 -16.61 -6.84 0.30
N GLY A 93 -17.67 -7.34 0.96
CA GLY A 93 -18.20 -6.72 2.18
C GLY A 93 -17.16 -6.68 3.31
N SER A 94 -16.36 -7.74 3.45
CA SER A 94 -15.29 -7.78 4.45
C SER A 94 -14.15 -6.80 4.15
N GLU A 95 -13.77 -6.62 2.87
CA GLU A 95 -12.76 -5.63 2.46
C GLU A 95 -13.18 -4.20 2.84
N ILE A 96 -14.44 -3.84 2.56
CA ILE A 96 -14.96 -2.50 2.89
C ILE A 96 -14.97 -2.27 4.41
N VAL A 97 -15.42 -3.26 5.19
CA VAL A 97 -15.41 -3.15 6.66
C VAL A 97 -13.99 -3.01 7.20
N GLN A 98 -13.03 -3.79 6.69
CA GLN A 98 -11.62 -3.69 7.08
C GLN A 98 -11.03 -2.32 6.69
N PHE A 99 -11.36 -1.81 5.51
CA PHE A 99 -10.92 -0.50 5.06
C PHE A 99 -11.50 0.62 5.95
N GLN A 100 -12.80 0.59 6.25
CA GLN A 100 -13.43 1.54 7.16
C GLN A 100 -12.80 1.51 8.55
N LYS A 101 -12.55 0.32 9.09
CA LYS A 101 -11.87 0.16 10.37
C LYS A 101 -10.45 0.75 10.31
N ALA A 102 -9.69 0.45 9.27
CA ALA A 102 -8.35 0.99 9.09
C ALA A 102 -8.35 2.52 9.03
N LEU A 103 -9.35 3.12 8.37
CA LEU A 103 -9.53 4.59 8.31
C LEU A 103 -9.89 5.17 9.67
N SER A 104 -10.78 4.53 10.43
CA SER A 104 -11.18 5.02 11.76
C SER A 104 -10.05 4.98 12.79
N GLU A 105 -9.01 4.19 12.54
CA GLU A 105 -7.82 4.07 13.38
C GLU A 105 -6.69 5.01 12.95
N VAL A 106 -6.92 5.87 11.95
CA VAL A 106 -5.95 6.91 11.54
C VAL A 106 -5.94 8.00 12.60
N GLU A 107 -4.82 8.12 13.27
CA GLU A 107 -4.55 9.22 14.20
C GLU A 107 -3.89 10.39 13.45
N GLN A 108 -3.65 11.50 14.15
CA GLN A 108 -2.93 12.64 13.58
C GLN A 108 -1.52 12.23 13.15
N GLY A 109 -1.16 12.54 11.92
CA GLY A 109 0.14 12.22 11.33
C GLY A 109 0.03 11.39 10.06
N TYR A 110 1.17 11.13 9.41
CA TYR A 110 1.18 10.43 8.13
C TYR A 110 0.86 8.95 8.29
N SER A 111 -0.08 8.48 7.51
CA SER A 111 -0.45 7.07 7.42
C SER A 111 -0.12 6.51 6.04
N LEU A 112 0.38 5.28 6.00
CA LEU A 112 0.62 4.54 4.76
C LEU A 112 -0.44 3.44 4.61
N PHE A 113 -1.25 3.53 3.57
CA PHE A 113 -2.19 2.48 3.17
C PHE A 113 -1.66 1.71 1.97
N LEU A 114 -1.66 0.40 2.06
CA LEU A 114 -1.30 -0.53 1.00
C LEU A 114 -2.49 -1.46 0.76
N LEU A 115 -3.14 -1.30 -0.39
CA LEU A 115 -4.34 -2.04 -0.77
C LEU A 115 -3.99 -2.97 -1.94
N ASP A 116 -3.96 -4.28 -1.71
CA ASP A 116 -3.71 -5.28 -2.74
C ASP A 116 -5.03 -5.88 -3.20
N GLU A 117 -5.26 -5.83 -4.51
CA GLU A 117 -6.45 -6.37 -5.19
C GLU A 117 -7.78 -5.83 -4.63
N PHE A 118 -7.78 -4.61 -4.08
CA PHE A 118 -8.95 -3.97 -3.46
C PHE A 118 -10.15 -3.89 -4.41
N ALA A 119 -11.33 -4.20 -3.89
CA ALA A 119 -12.61 -4.29 -4.61
C ALA A 119 -12.66 -5.41 -5.68
N ARG A 120 -11.84 -6.45 -5.56
CA ARG A 120 -11.84 -7.59 -6.51
C ARG A 120 -13.07 -8.49 -6.36
N GLY A 121 -13.69 -8.53 -5.19
CA GLY A 121 -14.84 -9.39 -4.88
C GLY A 121 -16.17 -8.95 -5.51
N THR A 122 -16.18 -7.89 -6.33
CA THR A 122 -17.35 -7.37 -7.03
C THR A 122 -17.17 -7.34 -8.53
N ASN A 123 -18.21 -6.88 -9.27
CA ASN A 123 -18.13 -6.65 -10.71
C ASN A 123 -17.00 -5.64 -11.03
N PRO A 124 -16.18 -5.86 -12.09
CA PRO A 124 -15.07 -4.97 -12.44
C PRO A 124 -15.45 -3.49 -12.59
N ASP A 125 -16.63 -3.20 -13.16
CA ASP A 125 -17.11 -1.82 -13.32
C ASP A 125 -17.46 -1.18 -11.97
N GLU A 126 -18.10 -1.92 -11.07
CA GLU A 126 -18.39 -1.48 -9.71
C GLU A 126 -17.10 -1.30 -8.90
N GLY A 127 -16.17 -2.24 -9.02
CA GLY A 127 -14.85 -2.17 -8.39
C GLY A 127 -14.09 -0.91 -8.80
N ALA A 128 -14.11 -0.57 -10.09
CA ALA A 128 -13.46 0.65 -10.59
C ALA A 128 -14.09 1.93 -10.00
N VAL A 129 -15.42 1.99 -9.88
CA VAL A 129 -16.13 3.13 -9.26
C VAL A 129 -15.74 3.27 -7.78
N ILE A 130 -15.65 2.15 -7.06
CA ILE A 130 -15.29 2.15 -5.64
C ILE A 130 -13.84 2.62 -5.44
N VAL A 131 -12.89 2.12 -6.23
CA VAL A 131 -11.50 2.58 -6.20
C VAL A 131 -11.41 4.08 -6.48
N GLN A 132 -12.17 4.60 -7.44
CA GLN A 132 -12.24 6.03 -7.71
C GLN A 132 -12.83 6.82 -6.53
N ALA A 133 -13.91 6.33 -5.92
CA ALA A 133 -14.54 6.99 -4.78
C ALA A 133 -13.59 7.04 -3.57
N VAL A 134 -12.93 5.91 -3.25
CA VAL A 134 -11.92 5.84 -2.20
C VAL A 134 -10.76 6.80 -2.48
N THR A 135 -10.24 6.80 -3.71
CA THR A 135 -9.14 7.71 -4.09
C THR A 135 -9.54 9.19 -3.94
N ARG A 136 -10.78 9.54 -4.32
CA ARG A 136 -11.29 10.92 -4.14
C ARG A 136 -11.46 11.28 -2.68
N TYR A 137 -11.97 10.36 -1.88
CA TYR A 137 -12.13 10.55 -0.44
C TYR A 137 -10.79 10.80 0.24
N LEU A 138 -9.81 9.93 -0.02
CA LEU A 138 -8.48 10.03 0.58
C LEU A 138 -7.71 11.28 0.16
N LYS A 139 -7.97 11.81 -1.05
CA LYS A 139 -7.40 13.11 -1.49
C LYS A 139 -7.87 14.30 -0.66
N GLY A 140 -8.99 14.19 0.02
CA GLY A 140 -9.52 15.21 0.92
C GLY A 140 -9.07 15.08 2.37
N VAL A 141 -8.26 14.06 2.69
CA VAL A 141 -7.74 13.81 4.03
C VAL A 141 -6.28 14.26 4.09
N ASP A 142 -5.97 15.21 4.95
CA ASP A 142 -4.64 15.87 4.98
C ASP A 142 -3.50 14.98 5.48
N ASP A 143 -3.82 13.91 6.22
CA ASP A 143 -2.86 13.06 6.95
C ASP A 143 -2.67 11.64 6.36
N ILE A 144 -3.11 11.40 5.13
CA ILE A 144 -2.95 10.12 4.42
C ILE A 144 -1.98 10.24 3.25
#